data_559c7806c75d40611ca6772817e62d90
#
_entry.id   559c7806c75d40611ca6772817e62d90
#
_cell.length_a   1.000
_cell.length_b   1.000
_cell.length_c   1.000
_cell.angle_alpha   90.00
_cell.angle_beta   90.00
_cell.angle_gamma   90.00
#
_symmetry.space_group_name_H-M   'P 1'
#
loop_
_entity.id
_entity.type
_entity.pdbx_description
1 polymer ?
#
loop_
_entity_poly.entity_id
_entity_poly.type
_entity_poly.pdbx_seq_one_letter_code
_entity_poly.pdbx_strand_id
1 'polypeptide(L)'
;GEVVDGKWYYDQFITTSNYNANGGLLSKVINNSGDTVDWLEENGCDLILAHPSTGGYYEHKETHPASTLHGYVEGGTIALTNLHKSIEEKGGTVLYSTTAKELIIENGVVKGIIAEKADGGNLTINAQSVILATGGFGGNEEKVAETFGEGFGVSRVSTNIGTGIDMAISAGASANYEDAITMHYGVSRGGTNWNTTLNAALLNPYLHVDVDGNRFMNEESFIFEPIKSSNVIKSLPQRTAY
;
A
#
# COMPACT_ATOMS: atom_id res chain seq x y z
N GLY A 1 18.41 17.46 -2.20
CA GLY A 1 17.07 17.17 -1.71
C GLY A 1 16.86 17.85 -0.36
N GLU A 2 15.66 18.23 -0.05
CA GLU A 2 15.34 18.76 1.27
C GLU A 2 15.37 17.61 2.28
N VAL A 3 16.10 17.81 3.37
CA VAL A 3 16.11 16.87 4.48
C VAL A 3 14.87 17.12 5.32
N VAL A 4 13.97 16.16 5.36
CA VAL A 4 12.78 16.23 6.19
C VAL A 4 13.07 15.63 7.55
N ASP A 5 12.66 16.35 8.63
CA ASP A 5 12.84 15.87 9.99
C ASP A 5 12.01 14.59 10.23
N GLY A 6 12.70 13.48 10.46
CA GLY A 6 12.09 12.18 10.73
C GLY A 6 11.18 12.17 11.95
N LYS A 7 11.49 13.00 12.98
CA LYS A 7 10.63 13.14 14.14
C LYS A 7 9.30 13.81 13.77
N TRP A 8 9.33 14.83 12.95
CA TRP A 8 8.11 15.49 12.49
C TRP A 8 7.22 14.51 11.72
N TYR A 9 7.81 13.71 10.81
CA TYR A 9 7.07 12.67 10.10
C TYR A 9 6.45 11.64 11.04
N TYR A 10 7.23 11.17 12.01
CA TYR A 10 6.73 10.23 13.00
C TYR A 10 5.53 10.79 13.75
N ASP A 11 5.62 12.02 14.24
CA ASP A 11 4.55 12.68 14.98
C ASP A 11 3.28 12.85 14.13
N GLN A 12 3.44 13.19 12.83
CA GLN A 12 2.32 13.30 11.90
C GLN A 12 1.62 11.95 11.70
N PHE A 13 2.36 10.89 11.40
CA PHE A 13 1.80 9.55 11.22
C PHE A 13 1.07 9.04 12.46
N ILE A 14 1.68 9.18 13.62
CA ILE A 14 1.08 8.74 14.88
C ILE A 14 -0.21 9.51 15.16
N THR A 15 -0.20 10.82 14.97
CA THR A 15 -1.37 11.67 15.20
C THR A 15 -2.49 11.36 14.19
N THR A 16 -2.16 11.26 12.91
CA THR A 16 -3.14 10.98 11.84
C THR A 16 -3.76 9.59 11.98
N SER A 17 -3.00 8.61 12.50
CA SER A 17 -3.52 7.27 12.79
C SER A 17 -4.30 7.19 14.11
N ASN A 18 -4.56 8.32 14.78
CA ASN A 18 -5.16 8.37 16.12
C ASN A 18 -4.40 7.49 17.14
N TYR A 19 -3.08 7.46 17.05
CA TYR A 19 -2.18 6.66 17.90
C TYR A 19 -2.33 5.14 17.77
N ASN A 20 -2.97 4.65 16.70
CA ASN A 20 -3.13 3.21 16.45
C ASN A 20 -1.96 2.60 15.68
N ALA A 21 -1.11 3.40 15.06
CA ALA A 21 0.04 2.87 14.32
C ALA A 21 1.07 2.25 15.27
N ASN A 22 1.70 1.16 14.81
CA ASN A 22 2.83 0.56 15.51
C ASN A 22 4.06 1.50 15.44
N GLY A 23 4.27 2.28 16.51
CA GLY A 23 5.32 3.28 16.56
C GLY A 23 6.73 2.73 16.39
N GLY A 24 7.00 1.52 16.87
CA GLY A 24 8.30 0.87 16.69
C GLY A 24 8.58 0.53 15.23
N LEU A 25 7.59 0.00 14.52
CA LEU A 25 7.69 -0.30 13.09
C LEU A 25 7.80 0.98 12.26
N LEU A 26 6.97 1.97 12.57
CA LEU A 26 6.98 3.27 11.91
C LEU A 26 8.35 3.97 12.03
N SER A 27 8.92 3.99 13.22
CA SER A 27 10.26 4.54 13.46
C SER A 27 11.34 3.83 12.63
N LYS A 28 11.26 2.50 12.51
CA LYS A 28 12.16 1.73 11.65
C LYS A 28 12.04 2.15 10.18
N VAL A 29 10.83 2.26 9.67
CA VAL A 29 10.60 2.66 8.27
C VAL A 29 11.16 4.05 8.01
N ILE A 30 10.82 5.03 8.85
CA ILE A 30 11.27 6.42 8.69
C ILE A 30 12.80 6.52 8.74
N ASN A 31 13.43 5.89 9.73
CA ASN A 31 14.89 6.00 9.92
C ASN A 31 15.71 5.28 8.85
N ASN A 32 15.15 4.33 8.13
CA ASN A 32 15.85 3.59 7.07
C ASN A 32 15.37 3.97 5.66
N SER A 33 14.46 4.93 5.52
CA SER A 33 13.88 5.27 4.22
C SER A 33 14.91 5.83 3.23
N GLY A 34 15.82 6.69 3.69
CA GLY A 34 16.93 7.23 2.87
C GLY A 34 17.83 6.13 2.34
N ASP A 35 18.38 5.32 3.23
CA ASP A 35 19.25 4.19 2.87
C ASP A 35 18.53 3.20 1.92
N THR A 36 17.21 3.07 2.05
CA THR A 36 16.41 2.22 1.15
C THR A 36 16.33 2.82 -0.26
N VAL A 37 16.20 4.13 -0.38
CA VAL A 37 16.22 4.84 -1.67
C VAL A 37 17.59 4.65 -2.34
N ASP A 38 18.68 4.92 -1.62
CA ASP A 38 20.04 4.74 -2.12
C ASP A 38 20.26 3.28 -2.59
N TRP A 39 19.81 2.32 -1.79
CA TRP A 39 19.88 0.90 -2.14
C TRP A 39 19.10 0.55 -3.43
N LEU A 40 17.93 1.15 -3.64
CA LEU A 40 17.16 0.95 -4.87
C LEU A 40 17.92 1.51 -6.09
N GLU A 41 18.53 2.69 -5.99
CA GLU A 41 19.35 3.28 -7.04
C GLU A 41 20.58 2.44 -7.36
N GLU A 42 21.29 1.96 -6.34
CA GLU A 42 22.42 1.03 -6.50
C GLU A 42 22.04 -0.29 -7.20
N ASN A 43 20.78 -0.68 -7.12
CA ASN A 43 20.26 -1.89 -7.77
C ASN A 43 19.49 -1.61 -9.08
N GLY A 44 19.70 -0.43 -9.67
CA GLY A 44 19.26 -0.09 -11.01
C GLY A 44 17.86 0.51 -11.11
N CYS A 45 17.34 1.06 -10.01
CA CYS A 45 16.14 1.87 -10.04
C CYS A 45 16.50 3.34 -10.20
N ASP A 46 16.14 3.95 -11.32
CA ASP A 46 16.23 5.40 -11.46
C ASP A 46 15.03 6.05 -10.75
N LEU A 47 15.34 6.82 -9.70
CA LEU A 47 14.34 7.50 -8.90
C LEU A 47 14.40 9.01 -9.07
N ILE A 48 13.24 9.65 -9.01
CA ILE A 48 13.11 11.11 -9.01
C ILE A 48 12.13 11.52 -7.93
N LEU A 49 12.41 12.61 -7.24
CA LEU A 49 11.42 13.25 -6.37
C LEU A 49 10.19 13.63 -7.20
N ALA A 50 9.05 13.08 -6.84
CA ALA A 50 7.80 13.43 -7.48
C ALA A 50 7.44 14.87 -7.10
N HIS A 51 7.35 15.75 -8.10
CA HIS A 51 7.02 17.14 -7.87
C HIS A 51 5.52 17.26 -7.49
N PRO A 52 5.16 18.08 -6.49
CA PRO A 52 3.77 18.28 -6.10
C PRO A 52 2.83 18.68 -7.25
N SER A 53 3.35 19.39 -8.25
CA SER A 53 2.57 19.84 -9.42
C SER A 53 2.14 18.71 -10.36
N THR A 54 2.71 17.52 -10.27
CA THR A 54 2.33 16.38 -11.14
C THR A 54 1.06 15.67 -10.69
N GLY A 55 0.56 15.96 -9.50
CA GLY A 55 -0.60 15.31 -8.90
C GLY A 55 -1.86 16.18 -8.80
N GLY A 56 -1.80 17.47 -9.16
CA GLY A 56 -2.94 18.37 -8.98
C GLY A 56 -3.28 18.65 -7.51
N TYR A 57 -2.33 18.51 -6.63
CA TYR A 57 -2.51 18.80 -5.21
C TYR A 57 -2.64 20.29 -4.97
N TYR A 58 -3.59 20.64 -4.12
CA TYR A 58 -3.69 21.97 -3.53
C TYR A 58 -2.39 22.29 -2.78
N GLU A 59 -1.71 23.38 -3.15
CA GLU A 59 -0.45 23.79 -2.53
C GLU A 59 -0.67 24.41 -1.15
N HIS A 60 -0.73 23.60 -0.12
CA HIS A 60 -0.53 24.06 1.26
C HIS A 60 0.96 24.04 1.62
N LYS A 61 1.71 25.01 1.09
CA LYS A 61 3.16 25.12 1.36
C LYS A 61 3.53 25.25 2.83
N GLU A 62 2.59 25.68 3.65
CA GLU A 62 2.79 25.98 5.07
C GLU A 62 2.63 24.73 5.95
N THR A 63 1.91 23.72 5.48
CA THR A 63 1.56 22.52 6.26
C THR A 63 2.11 21.23 5.67
N HIS A 64 2.62 21.27 4.43
CA HIS A 64 3.27 20.15 3.80
C HIS A 64 4.74 20.49 3.58
N PRO A 65 5.65 19.83 4.29
CA PRO A 65 7.05 19.88 3.96
C PRO A 65 7.25 19.34 2.54
N ALA A 66 8.44 19.56 2.00
CA ALA A 66 8.82 19.09 0.69
C ALA A 66 8.40 17.64 0.45
N SER A 67 7.99 17.37 -0.78
CA SER A 67 7.62 16.03 -1.19
C SER A 67 8.74 15.05 -0.90
N THR A 68 8.44 13.99 -0.18
CA THR A 68 9.30 12.83 -0.01
C THR A 68 8.88 11.68 -0.90
N LEU A 69 7.85 11.89 -1.72
CA LEU A 69 7.39 10.91 -2.68
C LEU A 69 8.40 10.77 -3.82
N HIS A 70 8.92 9.56 -4.02
CA HIS A 70 9.76 9.23 -5.15
C HIS A 70 8.95 8.49 -6.21
N GLY A 71 9.23 8.79 -7.45
CA GLY A 71 8.69 8.09 -8.61
C GLY A 71 9.82 7.41 -9.38
N TYR A 72 9.50 6.33 -10.09
CA TYR A 72 10.44 5.70 -11.02
C TYR A 72 10.45 6.48 -12.34
N VAL A 73 11.63 6.93 -12.79
CA VAL A 73 11.80 7.75 -14.01
C VAL A 73 11.17 7.08 -15.23
N GLU A 74 11.46 5.79 -15.44
CA GLU A 74 10.93 5.00 -16.57
C GLU A 74 9.71 4.14 -16.18
N GLY A 75 9.16 4.34 -14.99
CA GLY A 75 8.00 3.60 -14.48
C GLY A 75 8.36 2.28 -13.80
N GLY A 76 7.39 1.76 -13.04
CA GLY A 76 7.61 0.61 -12.16
C GLY A 76 7.99 -0.68 -12.89
N THR A 77 7.56 -0.87 -14.14
CA THR A 77 7.90 -2.07 -14.93
C THR A 77 9.39 -2.14 -15.21
N ILE A 78 10.00 -1.03 -15.61
CA ILE A 78 11.45 -0.97 -15.87
C ILE A 78 12.23 -1.15 -14.58
N ALA A 79 11.84 -0.46 -13.51
CA ALA A 79 12.46 -0.60 -12.20
C ALA A 79 12.46 -2.07 -11.72
N LEU A 80 11.32 -2.76 -11.81
CA LEU A 80 11.23 -4.18 -11.47
C LEU A 80 12.10 -5.06 -12.37
N THR A 81 12.18 -4.77 -13.66
CA THR A 81 13.05 -5.52 -14.59
C THR A 81 14.52 -5.36 -14.19
N ASN A 82 14.94 -4.16 -13.82
CA ASN A 82 16.30 -3.89 -13.38
C ASN A 82 16.63 -4.59 -12.05
N LEU A 83 15.69 -4.58 -11.09
CA LEU A 83 15.85 -5.32 -9.84
C LEU A 83 15.96 -6.83 -10.07
N HIS A 84 15.14 -7.42 -10.97
CA HIS A 84 15.24 -8.82 -11.32
C HIS A 84 16.61 -9.14 -11.91
N LYS A 85 17.10 -8.31 -12.84
CA LYS A 85 18.45 -8.45 -13.40
C LYS A 85 19.52 -8.38 -12.33
N SER A 86 19.42 -7.43 -11.39
CA SER A 86 20.35 -7.32 -10.26
C SER A 86 20.36 -8.58 -9.38
N ILE A 87 19.19 -9.21 -9.15
CA ILE A 87 19.10 -10.49 -8.44
C ILE A 87 19.86 -11.59 -9.18
N GLU A 88 19.64 -11.73 -10.48
CA GLU A 88 20.28 -12.76 -11.31
C GLU A 88 21.80 -12.56 -11.40
N GLU A 89 22.26 -11.33 -11.57
CA GLU A 89 23.70 -10.98 -11.59
C GLU A 89 24.39 -11.32 -10.27
N LYS A 90 23.66 -11.29 -9.16
CA LYS A 90 24.14 -11.69 -7.83
C LYS A 90 23.98 -13.20 -7.56
N GLY A 91 23.58 -13.98 -8.56
CA GLY A 91 23.41 -15.43 -8.45
C GLY A 91 22.07 -15.88 -7.86
N GLY A 92 21.13 -14.96 -7.69
CA GLY A 92 19.76 -15.28 -7.29
C GLY A 92 18.96 -15.85 -8.46
N THR A 93 17.79 -16.40 -8.15
CA THR A 93 16.84 -16.95 -9.13
C THR A 93 15.48 -16.32 -8.95
N VAL A 94 14.88 -15.86 -10.04
CA VAL A 94 13.49 -15.37 -10.05
C VAL A 94 12.61 -16.43 -10.73
N LEU A 95 11.62 -16.93 -10.02
CA LEU A 95 10.67 -17.92 -10.53
C LEU A 95 9.35 -17.24 -10.86
N TYR A 96 9.08 -17.10 -12.15
CA TYR A 96 7.80 -16.57 -12.63
C TYR A 96 6.73 -17.65 -12.68
N SER A 97 5.47 -17.25 -12.69
CA SER A 97 4.31 -18.15 -12.80
C SER A 97 4.39 -19.29 -11.77
N THR A 98 4.88 -18.96 -10.57
CA THR A 98 5.09 -19.92 -9.49
C THR A 98 4.49 -19.32 -8.22
N THR A 99 3.45 -19.95 -7.69
CA THR A 99 2.67 -19.44 -6.55
C THR A 99 3.04 -20.21 -5.30
N ALA A 100 3.55 -19.51 -4.28
CA ALA A 100 3.74 -20.10 -2.95
C ALA A 100 2.39 -20.46 -2.34
N LYS A 101 2.27 -21.69 -1.82
CA LYS A 101 1.04 -22.23 -1.25
C LYS A 101 1.14 -22.47 0.24
N GLU A 102 2.29 -22.92 0.71
CA GLU A 102 2.46 -23.37 2.08
C GLU A 102 3.90 -23.19 2.57
N LEU A 103 4.07 -22.91 3.86
CA LEU A 103 5.36 -22.95 4.53
C LEU A 103 5.66 -24.36 5.00
N ILE A 104 6.87 -24.85 4.76
CA ILE A 104 7.34 -26.10 5.33
C ILE A 104 7.81 -25.83 6.75
N ILE A 105 7.18 -26.47 7.72
CA ILE A 105 7.46 -26.26 9.13
C ILE A 105 7.87 -27.60 9.77
N GLU A 106 9.07 -27.63 10.36
CA GLU A 106 9.58 -28.78 11.09
C GLU A 106 9.95 -28.36 12.51
N ASN A 107 9.35 -29.00 13.49
CA ASN A 107 9.57 -28.69 14.92
C ASN A 107 9.42 -27.17 15.26
N GLY A 108 8.44 -26.50 14.64
CA GLY A 108 8.18 -25.07 14.85
C GLY A 108 9.15 -24.13 14.12
N VAL A 109 10.00 -24.65 13.22
CA VAL A 109 10.95 -23.88 12.44
C VAL A 109 10.58 -23.95 10.97
N VAL A 110 10.51 -22.80 10.30
CA VAL A 110 10.30 -22.73 8.85
C VAL A 110 11.54 -23.27 8.15
N LYS A 111 11.34 -24.20 7.20
CA LYS A 111 12.40 -24.90 6.44
C LYS A 111 12.30 -24.67 4.93
N GLY A 112 11.30 -23.95 4.48
CA GLY A 112 11.10 -23.69 3.07
C GLY A 112 9.65 -23.42 2.72
N ILE A 113 9.33 -23.61 1.45
CA ILE A 113 7.98 -23.42 0.90
C ILE A 113 7.61 -24.56 -0.04
N ILE A 114 6.31 -24.80 -0.14
CA ILE A 114 5.70 -25.54 -1.25
C ILE A 114 5.08 -24.53 -2.19
N ALA A 115 5.39 -24.62 -3.46
CA ALA A 115 4.85 -23.75 -4.49
C ALA A 115 4.23 -24.58 -5.64
N GLU A 116 3.30 -23.99 -6.33
CA GLU A 116 2.64 -24.53 -7.51
C GLU A 116 3.08 -23.75 -8.74
N LYS A 117 3.49 -24.45 -9.78
CA LYS A 117 3.82 -23.90 -11.09
C LYS A 117 2.57 -23.71 -11.94
N ALA A 118 2.66 -22.91 -13.00
CA ALA A 118 1.54 -22.69 -13.92
C ALA A 118 1.04 -23.97 -14.63
N ASP A 119 1.88 -24.99 -14.74
CA ASP A 119 1.51 -26.31 -15.28
C ASP A 119 0.83 -27.23 -14.27
N GLY A 120 0.59 -26.76 -13.05
CA GLY A 120 0.02 -27.52 -11.93
C GLY A 120 1.02 -28.39 -11.20
N GLY A 121 2.29 -28.38 -11.57
CA GLY A 121 3.34 -29.14 -10.88
C GLY A 121 3.73 -28.51 -9.55
N ASN A 122 3.89 -29.32 -8.52
CA ASN A 122 4.40 -28.87 -7.23
C ASN A 122 5.92 -28.68 -7.27
N LEU A 123 6.39 -27.64 -6.59
CA LEU A 123 7.79 -27.34 -6.39
C LEU A 123 8.06 -27.19 -4.89
N THR A 124 8.98 -27.98 -4.37
CA THR A 124 9.46 -27.85 -2.99
C THR A 124 10.77 -27.06 -3.00
N ILE A 125 10.82 -25.97 -2.26
CA ILE A 125 12.02 -25.12 -2.10
C ILE A 125 12.42 -25.17 -0.63
N ASN A 126 13.55 -25.80 -0.35
CA ASN A 126 14.15 -25.82 0.98
C ASN A 126 14.98 -24.55 1.19
N ALA A 127 14.81 -23.91 2.33
CA ALA A 127 15.53 -22.68 2.67
C ALA A 127 15.81 -22.60 4.18
N GLN A 128 16.87 -21.92 4.54
CA GLN A 128 17.19 -21.64 5.95
C GLN A 128 16.27 -20.58 6.56
N SER A 129 15.71 -19.70 5.73
CA SER A 129 14.74 -18.68 6.12
C SER A 129 13.86 -18.31 4.92
N VAL A 130 12.68 -17.84 5.20
CA VAL A 130 11.70 -17.38 4.21
C VAL A 130 11.28 -15.95 4.54
N ILE A 131 11.33 -15.06 3.57
CA ILE A 131 10.82 -13.69 3.67
C ILE A 131 9.49 -13.64 2.93
N LEU A 132 8.42 -13.28 3.61
CA LEU A 132 7.11 -13.05 3.02
C LEU A 132 6.99 -11.56 2.66
N ALA A 133 7.01 -11.26 1.37
CA ALA A 133 6.85 -9.90 0.83
C ALA A 133 5.68 -9.86 -0.18
N THR A 134 4.60 -10.57 0.12
CA THR A 134 3.47 -10.84 -0.78
C THR A 134 2.41 -9.74 -0.79
N GLY A 135 2.65 -8.63 -0.11
CA GLY A 135 1.67 -7.56 0.06
C GLY A 135 0.54 -7.91 1.02
N GLY A 136 -0.53 -7.14 0.94
CA GLY A 136 -1.71 -7.27 1.78
C GLY A 136 -2.81 -8.14 1.19
N PHE A 137 -4.04 -7.87 1.63
CA PHE A 137 -5.23 -8.62 1.20
C PHE A 137 -6.29 -7.74 0.48
N GLY A 138 -5.94 -6.52 0.10
CA GLY A 138 -6.89 -5.58 -0.50
C GLY A 138 -7.54 -6.03 -1.81
N GLY A 139 -7.01 -7.06 -2.47
CA GLY A 139 -7.61 -7.70 -3.65
C GLY A 139 -8.60 -8.82 -3.32
N ASN A 140 -8.78 -9.17 -2.05
CA ASN A 140 -9.68 -10.22 -1.60
C ASN A 140 -10.94 -9.59 -0.98
N GLU A 141 -12.07 -9.70 -1.69
CA GLU A 141 -13.34 -9.09 -1.31
C GLU A 141 -13.86 -9.62 0.04
N GLU A 142 -13.72 -10.91 0.30
CA GLU A 142 -14.16 -11.54 1.54
C GLU A 142 -13.35 -11.01 2.74
N LYS A 143 -12.02 -11.00 2.65
CA LYS A 143 -11.15 -10.47 3.71
C LYS A 143 -11.36 -8.97 3.95
N VAL A 144 -11.59 -8.22 2.88
CA VAL A 144 -11.92 -6.79 2.98
C VAL A 144 -13.24 -6.58 3.70
N ALA A 145 -14.28 -7.36 3.36
CA ALA A 145 -15.58 -7.28 4.00
C ALA A 145 -15.53 -7.73 5.47
N GLU A 146 -14.81 -8.80 5.79
CA GLU A 146 -14.60 -9.27 7.15
C GLU A 146 -13.88 -8.23 8.03
N THR A 147 -12.86 -7.58 7.49
CA THR A 147 -12.02 -6.64 8.25
C THR A 147 -12.67 -5.27 8.41
N PHE A 148 -13.24 -4.72 7.33
CA PHE A 148 -13.72 -3.33 7.28
C PHE A 148 -15.24 -3.23 7.23
N GLY A 149 -15.94 -4.34 7.14
CA GLY A 149 -17.37 -4.41 6.89
C GLY A 149 -17.72 -4.30 5.40
N GLU A 150 -18.96 -4.58 5.09
CA GLU A 150 -19.46 -4.56 3.71
C GLU A 150 -19.42 -3.16 3.08
N GLY A 151 -19.23 -3.13 1.79
CA GLY A 151 -19.32 -1.93 0.96
C GLY A 151 -18.01 -1.18 0.78
N PHE A 152 -16.90 -1.76 1.19
CA PHE A 152 -15.58 -1.36 0.69
C PHE A 152 -15.28 -2.10 -0.62
N GLY A 153 -14.73 -1.38 -1.58
CA GLY A 153 -14.27 -1.97 -2.83
C GLY A 153 -12.92 -2.66 -2.64
N VAL A 154 -12.62 -3.59 -3.54
CA VAL A 154 -11.30 -4.23 -3.59
C VAL A 154 -10.25 -3.30 -4.17
N SER A 155 -9.01 -3.52 -3.76
CA SER A 155 -7.84 -2.81 -4.29
C SER A 155 -7.63 -3.10 -5.79
N ARG A 156 -7.03 -2.15 -6.49
CA ARG A 156 -6.60 -2.33 -7.89
C ARG A 156 -5.49 -3.38 -8.04
N VAL A 157 -4.76 -3.68 -6.99
CA VAL A 157 -3.78 -4.75 -6.97
C VAL A 157 -4.52 -6.05 -6.64
N SER A 158 -5.21 -6.60 -7.64
CA SER A 158 -6.06 -7.78 -7.52
C SER A 158 -5.31 -9.05 -7.11
N THR A 159 -3.99 -9.06 -7.23
CA THR A 159 -3.12 -10.17 -6.81
C THR A 159 -2.80 -10.17 -5.32
N ASN A 160 -3.06 -9.06 -4.61
CA ASN A 160 -2.87 -8.97 -3.17
C ASN A 160 -4.07 -9.57 -2.43
N ILE A 161 -4.15 -10.90 -2.41
CA ILE A 161 -5.29 -11.65 -1.84
C ILE A 161 -5.04 -12.20 -0.42
N GLY A 162 -3.87 -11.89 0.17
CA GLY A 162 -3.55 -12.22 1.56
C GLY A 162 -2.93 -13.60 1.78
N THR A 163 -2.55 -14.32 0.74
CA THR A 163 -1.98 -15.69 0.88
C THR A 163 -0.74 -15.75 1.76
N GLY A 164 0.17 -14.78 1.68
CA GLY A 164 1.35 -14.75 2.56
C GLY A 164 0.99 -14.51 4.02
N ILE A 165 -0.05 -13.73 4.28
CA ILE A 165 -0.58 -13.51 5.63
C ILE A 165 -1.15 -14.83 6.17
N ASP A 166 -1.94 -15.56 5.36
CA ASP A 166 -2.50 -16.85 5.75
C ASP A 166 -1.43 -17.89 6.03
N MET A 167 -0.37 -17.93 5.20
CA MET A 167 0.79 -18.80 5.44
C MET A 167 1.49 -18.44 6.75
N ALA A 168 1.67 -17.18 7.06
CA ALA A 168 2.29 -16.74 8.31
C ALA A 168 1.45 -17.12 9.53
N ILE A 169 0.13 -16.92 9.48
CA ILE A 169 -0.80 -17.28 10.55
C ILE A 169 -0.79 -18.80 10.75
N SER A 170 -0.83 -19.59 9.67
CA SER A 170 -0.73 -21.04 9.72
C SER A 170 0.58 -21.54 10.35
N ALA A 171 1.64 -20.75 10.23
CA ALA A 171 2.94 -20.98 10.87
C ALA A 171 3.01 -20.53 12.34
N GLY A 172 1.92 -20.00 12.89
CA GLY A 172 1.83 -19.54 14.28
C GLY A 172 2.12 -18.05 14.48
N ALA A 173 2.15 -17.26 13.42
CA ALA A 173 2.24 -15.81 13.55
C ALA A 173 0.95 -15.23 14.17
N SER A 174 1.11 -14.19 14.96
CA SER A 174 -0.03 -13.41 15.45
C SER A 174 -0.60 -12.55 14.31
N ALA A 175 -1.90 -12.58 14.13
CA ALA A 175 -2.61 -11.67 13.26
C ALA A 175 -3.07 -10.45 14.06
N ASN A 176 -2.72 -9.27 13.61
CA ASN A 176 -3.26 -8.02 14.10
C ASN A 176 -3.83 -7.24 12.92
N TYR A 177 -5.15 -7.36 12.71
CA TYR A 177 -5.88 -6.61 11.67
C TYR A 177 -6.57 -5.37 12.23
N GLU A 178 -6.57 -5.18 13.56
CA GLU A 178 -7.20 -4.05 14.21
C GLU A 178 -6.58 -2.73 13.76
N ASP A 179 -5.29 -2.76 13.39
CA ASP A 179 -4.55 -1.62 12.87
C ASP A 179 -4.56 -1.53 11.34
N ALA A 180 -5.27 -2.42 10.65
CA ALA A 180 -5.38 -2.37 9.21
C ALA A 180 -6.22 -1.15 8.80
N ILE A 181 -5.71 -0.39 7.84
CA ILE A 181 -6.40 0.76 7.29
C ILE A 181 -6.61 0.60 5.79
N THR A 182 -7.76 1.06 5.31
CA THR A 182 -7.97 1.25 3.88
C THR A 182 -7.38 2.58 3.48
N MET A 183 -6.53 2.57 2.48
CA MET A 183 -6.02 3.78 1.86
C MET A 183 -6.74 3.99 0.52
N HIS A 184 -7.33 5.12 0.36
CA HIS A 184 -8.05 5.63 -0.78
C HIS A 184 -9.56 5.34 -0.85
N TYR A 185 -10.27 6.42 -1.04
CA TYR A 185 -11.60 6.42 -1.58
C TYR A 185 -11.52 6.03 -3.06
N GLY A 186 -12.23 5.00 -3.42
CA GLY A 186 -12.47 4.72 -4.82
C GLY A 186 -13.60 5.61 -5.28
N VAL A 187 -13.32 6.50 -6.22
CA VAL A 187 -14.40 7.27 -6.83
C VAL A 187 -14.65 6.77 -8.21
N SER A 188 -15.78 6.16 -8.37
CA SER A 188 -16.35 6.03 -9.70
C SER A 188 -17.84 5.86 -9.60
N ARG A 189 -18.55 6.57 -10.41
CA ARG A 189 -19.94 6.27 -10.67
C ARG A 189 -20.01 5.00 -11.52
N GLY A 190 -20.32 3.88 -10.86
CA GLY A 190 -20.66 2.62 -11.53
C GLY A 190 -19.52 1.93 -12.28
N GLY A 191 -18.27 2.11 -11.88
CA GLY A 191 -17.19 1.46 -12.56
C GLY A 191 -15.92 1.30 -11.77
N THR A 192 -15.13 0.37 -12.18
CA THR A 192 -13.83 -0.02 -11.61
C THR A 192 -12.66 0.86 -12.08
N ASN A 193 -12.92 1.92 -12.84
CA ASN A 193 -11.87 2.70 -13.48
C ASN A 193 -11.45 3.90 -12.63
N TRP A 194 -10.23 3.85 -12.16
CA TRP A 194 -9.53 5.01 -11.64
C TRP A 194 -9.49 6.11 -12.72
N ASN A 195 -10.11 7.23 -12.42
CA ASN A 195 -10.05 8.39 -13.28
C ASN A 195 -9.18 9.45 -12.64
N THR A 196 -8.02 9.72 -13.22
CA THR A 196 -7.06 10.72 -12.71
C THR A 196 -7.66 12.11 -12.61
N THR A 197 -8.53 12.48 -13.56
CA THR A 197 -9.20 13.78 -13.56
C THR A 197 -10.20 13.90 -12.41
N LEU A 198 -10.98 12.86 -12.18
CA LEU A 198 -11.93 12.83 -11.06
C LEU A 198 -11.20 12.81 -9.72
N ASN A 199 -10.11 12.05 -9.63
CA ASN A 199 -9.28 12.02 -8.44
C ASN A 199 -8.63 13.40 -8.16
N ALA A 200 -8.16 14.08 -9.19
CA ALA A 200 -7.65 15.44 -9.06
C ALA A 200 -8.75 16.44 -8.62
N ALA A 201 -9.98 16.27 -9.09
CA ALA A 201 -11.10 17.07 -8.63
C ALA A 201 -11.41 16.87 -7.15
N LEU A 202 -11.32 15.63 -6.67
CA LEU A 202 -11.54 15.30 -5.25
C LEU A 202 -10.46 15.82 -4.32
N LEU A 203 -9.24 15.94 -4.81
CA LEU A 203 -8.10 16.49 -4.06
C LEU A 203 -8.08 18.02 -4.04
N ASN A 204 -9.06 18.67 -4.64
CA ASN A 204 -9.24 20.09 -4.55
C ASN A 204 -10.39 20.43 -3.58
N PRO A 205 -10.35 21.60 -2.92
CA PRO A 205 -11.35 22.00 -1.93
C PRO A 205 -12.65 22.47 -2.58
N TYR A 206 -13.19 21.71 -3.54
CA TYR A 206 -14.50 21.95 -4.12
C TYR A 206 -15.58 21.50 -3.16
N LEU A 207 -16.72 22.18 -3.19
CA LEU A 207 -17.86 21.80 -2.38
C LEU A 207 -18.32 20.37 -2.73
N HIS A 208 -18.39 19.54 -1.71
CA HIS A 208 -18.96 18.21 -1.80
C HIS A 208 -20.30 18.14 -1.04
N VAL A 209 -21.29 17.56 -1.67
CA VAL A 209 -22.64 17.42 -1.09
C VAL A 209 -23.12 15.97 -1.14
N ASP A 210 -23.96 15.60 -0.20
CA ASP A 210 -24.66 14.32 -0.20
C ASP A 210 -25.80 14.30 -1.25
N VAL A 211 -26.55 13.21 -1.30
CA VAL A 211 -27.67 13.02 -2.25
C VAL A 211 -28.81 14.04 -2.04
N ASP A 212 -28.91 14.65 -0.89
CA ASP A 212 -29.92 15.64 -0.52
C ASP A 212 -29.40 17.08 -0.72
N GLY A 213 -28.16 17.24 -1.19
CA GLY A 213 -27.52 18.53 -1.43
C GLY A 213 -26.93 19.19 -0.18
N ASN A 214 -26.77 18.46 0.92
CA ASN A 214 -26.19 18.98 2.15
C ASN A 214 -24.68 18.81 2.14
N ARG A 215 -23.96 19.86 2.53
CA ARG A 215 -22.52 19.76 2.83
C ARG A 215 -22.31 18.87 4.05
N PHE A 216 -21.45 17.90 3.97
CA PHE A 216 -21.28 16.87 5.01
C PHE A 216 -19.92 16.84 5.70
N MET A 217 -18.92 17.56 5.16
CA MET A 217 -17.59 17.61 5.77
C MET A 217 -16.82 18.87 5.35
N ASN A 218 -15.66 19.07 5.95
CA ASN A 218 -14.67 20.03 5.46
C ASN A 218 -13.91 19.41 4.29
N GLU A 219 -13.95 20.04 3.13
CA GLU A 219 -13.36 19.55 1.89
C GLU A 219 -11.83 19.45 1.94
N GLU A 220 -11.16 20.24 2.78
CA GLU A 220 -9.74 20.11 3.02
C GLU A 220 -9.36 18.73 3.57
N SER A 221 -10.27 18.06 4.25
CA SER A 221 -10.04 16.71 4.78
C SER A 221 -9.74 15.69 3.66
N PHE A 222 -10.18 15.89 2.43
CA PHE A 222 -9.82 15.02 1.31
C PHE A 222 -8.31 15.04 1.02
N ILE A 223 -7.66 16.15 1.30
CA ILE A 223 -6.23 16.33 1.06
C ILE A 223 -5.42 15.76 2.22
N PHE A 224 -5.81 16.11 3.45
CA PHE A 224 -5.03 15.80 4.64
C PHE A 224 -5.35 14.44 5.26
N GLU A 225 -6.60 14.01 5.13
CA GLU A 225 -7.13 12.81 5.77
C GLU A 225 -7.99 11.98 4.79
N PRO A 226 -7.44 11.49 3.67
CA PRO A 226 -8.22 10.79 2.65
C PRO A 226 -8.94 9.55 3.20
N ILE A 227 -8.37 8.89 4.20
CA ILE A 227 -8.97 7.73 4.88
C ILE A 227 -10.24 8.16 5.63
N LYS A 228 -10.18 9.26 6.36
CA LYS A 228 -11.34 9.83 7.07
C LYS A 228 -12.44 10.21 6.10
N SER A 229 -12.10 10.84 4.99
CA SER A 229 -13.04 11.20 3.94
C SER A 229 -13.77 9.98 3.37
N SER A 230 -13.06 8.88 3.13
CA SER A 230 -13.65 7.61 2.70
C SER A 230 -14.67 7.07 3.70
N ASN A 231 -14.34 7.11 4.99
CA ASN A 231 -15.24 6.64 6.05
C ASN A 231 -16.48 7.53 6.18
N VAL A 232 -16.32 8.85 6.01
CA VAL A 232 -17.47 9.78 6.01
C VAL A 232 -18.37 9.48 4.82
N ILE A 233 -17.85 9.37 3.59
CA ILE A 233 -18.65 9.03 2.41
C ILE A 233 -19.37 7.70 2.59
N LYS A 234 -18.70 6.69 3.16
CA LYS A 234 -19.32 5.39 3.46
C LYS A 234 -20.53 5.53 4.37
N SER A 235 -20.53 6.47 5.31
CA SER A 235 -21.63 6.70 6.25
C SER A 235 -22.80 7.51 5.66
N LEU A 236 -22.62 8.12 4.48
CA LEU A 236 -23.68 8.90 3.83
C LEU A 236 -24.82 8.01 3.31
N PRO A 237 -26.04 8.57 3.14
CA PRO A 237 -27.10 7.91 2.40
C PRO A 237 -26.62 7.50 1.00
N GLN A 238 -26.94 6.27 0.59
CA GLN A 238 -26.48 5.68 -0.68
C GLN A 238 -24.96 5.63 -0.86
N ARG A 239 -24.16 5.93 0.18
CA ARG A 239 -22.68 5.96 0.14
C ARG A 239 -22.17 6.79 -1.03
N THR A 240 -22.81 7.92 -1.31
CA THR A 240 -22.55 8.74 -2.50
C THR A 240 -22.39 10.20 -2.11
N ALA A 241 -21.40 10.84 -2.73
CA ALA A 241 -21.17 12.29 -2.69
C ALA A 241 -21.09 12.84 -4.13
N TYR A 242 -21.43 14.11 -4.29
CA TYR A 242 -21.41 14.86 -5.55
C TYR A 242 -20.51 16.07 -5.42
#